data_451b1d418597283c5156879aa7b3e979
#
_entry.id   451b1d418597283c5156879aa7b3e979
#
_cell.length_a   1.000
_cell.length_b   1.000
_cell.length_c   1.000
_cell.angle_alpha   90.00
_cell.angle_beta   90.00
_cell.angle_gamma   90.00
#
_symmetry.space_group_name_H-M   'P 1'
#
loop_
_entity.id
_entity.type
_entity.pdbx_description
1 polymer ?
#
loop_
_entity_poly.entity_id
_entity_poly.type
_entity_poly.pdbx_seq_one_letter_code
_entity_poly.pdbx_strand_id
1 'polypeptide(L)'
;MAASNLADNKCVPCRGGTPPLTHQQIEPLLAQLEGWQVEDDKKLIKSFKVKDWVAAVDFVNRITPVAEAEGHHPDLYVRWGEVRAYLWTHKIDGLTESDFYMAAMIDRVFAPTAGASRQAK
;
A
#
# COMPACT_ATOMS: atom_id res chain seq x y z
N MET A 1 15.38 9.47 -7.74
CA MET A 1 14.94 9.39 -7.44
C MET A 1 14.10 9.40 -7.25
N ALA A 2 14.54 9.46 -7.97
CA ALA A 2 13.48 9.72 -7.66
C ALA A 2 12.78 8.98 -6.75
N ALA A 3 13.32 8.78 -5.82
CA ALA A 3 12.64 8.15 -4.78
C ALA A 3 11.35 8.88 -4.55
N SER A 4 10.32 8.14 -4.41
CA SER A 4 9.02 8.70 -4.18
C SER A 4 8.96 9.36 -2.81
N ASN A 5 8.32 10.50 -2.76
CA ASN A 5 8.04 11.18 -1.50
C ASN A 5 6.65 10.82 -0.97
N LEU A 6 5.96 9.90 -1.63
CA LEU A 6 4.58 9.58 -1.24
C LEU A 6 4.49 9.12 0.21
N ALA A 7 5.44 8.29 0.65
CA ALA A 7 5.39 7.74 2.01
C ALA A 7 5.62 8.78 3.09
N ASP A 8 6.07 9.97 2.73
CA ASP A 8 6.27 11.04 3.72
C ASP A 8 5.00 11.86 3.94
N ASN A 9 3.96 11.59 3.19
CA ASN A 9 2.70 12.31 3.33
C ASN A 9 1.79 11.58 4.30
N LYS A 10 0.83 12.31 4.86
CA LYS A 10 -0.14 11.74 5.76
C LYS A 10 -1.44 11.46 5.01
N CYS A 11 -2.05 10.33 5.33
CA CYS A 11 -3.36 10.05 4.79
C CYS A 11 -4.38 11.01 5.38
N VAL A 12 -5.31 11.42 4.55
CA VAL A 12 -6.35 12.37 4.94
C VAL A 12 -7.67 11.63 4.99
N PRO A 13 -8.48 11.81 6.06
CA PRO A 13 -9.78 11.17 6.10
C PRO A 13 -10.61 11.57 4.88
N CYS A 14 -11.23 10.58 4.26
CA CYS A 14 -12.03 10.81 3.09
C CYS A 14 -13.45 11.18 3.50
N ARG A 15 -14.00 12.19 2.85
CA ARG A 15 -15.39 12.55 3.05
C ARG A 15 -16.22 11.92 1.95
N GLY A 16 -17.39 11.43 2.31
CA GLY A 16 -18.32 10.96 1.30
C GLY A 16 -18.60 12.06 0.31
N GLY A 17 -18.70 11.72 -0.95
CA GLY A 17 -18.92 12.71 -1.99
C GLY A 17 -17.66 13.27 -2.62
N THR A 18 -16.49 13.00 -2.04
CA THR A 18 -15.24 13.37 -2.68
C THR A 18 -15.13 12.59 -3.99
N PRO A 19 -14.85 13.26 -5.11
CA PRO A 19 -14.73 12.52 -6.36
C PRO A 19 -13.47 11.66 -6.35
N PRO A 20 -13.55 10.44 -6.89
CA PRO A 20 -12.34 9.63 -7.00
C PRO A 20 -11.38 10.22 -8.00
N LEU A 21 -10.10 9.88 -7.86
CA LEU A 21 -9.11 10.32 -8.83
C LEU A 21 -9.45 9.79 -10.21
N THR A 22 -9.21 10.63 -11.22
CA THR A 22 -9.40 10.21 -12.61
C THR A 22 -8.18 9.42 -13.06
N HIS A 23 -8.32 8.72 -14.18
CA HIS A 23 -7.21 7.99 -14.76
C HIS A 23 -5.99 8.89 -14.96
N GLN A 24 -6.19 10.11 -15.44
CA GLN A 24 -5.10 11.03 -15.67
C GLN A 24 -4.42 11.46 -14.38
N GLN A 25 -5.18 11.55 -13.28
CA GLN A 25 -4.60 11.90 -11.98
C GLN A 25 -3.86 10.70 -11.37
N ILE A 26 -4.33 9.50 -11.65
CA ILE A 26 -3.72 8.28 -11.14
C ILE A 26 -2.35 8.04 -11.74
N GLU A 27 -2.18 8.29 -13.03
CA GLU A 27 -0.96 7.91 -13.73
C GLU A 27 0.32 8.48 -13.13
N PRO A 28 0.40 9.80 -12.86
CA PRO A 28 1.66 10.31 -12.28
C PRO A 28 1.92 9.81 -10.86
N LEU A 29 0.86 9.49 -10.12
CA LEU A 29 1.05 8.92 -8.79
C LEU A 29 1.53 7.50 -8.88
N LEU A 30 0.93 6.72 -9.78
CA LEU A 30 1.31 5.33 -9.98
C LEU A 30 2.76 5.22 -10.47
N ALA A 31 3.20 6.19 -11.28
CA ALA A 31 4.56 6.20 -11.78
C ALA A 31 5.61 6.34 -10.68
N GLN A 32 5.21 6.79 -9.50
CA GLN A 32 6.12 6.93 -8.37
C GLN A 32 6.20 5.65 -7.54
N LEU A 33 5.44 4.63 -7.89
CA LEU A 33 5.42 3.36 -7.18
C LEU A 33 5.96 2.26 -8.08
N GLU A 34 6.45 1.19 -7.46
CA GLU A 34 6.93 0.04 -8.21
C GLU A 34 6.11 -1.18 -7.83
N GLY A 35 5.68 -1.92 -8.83
CA GLY A 35 4.99 -3.17 -8.58
C GLY A 35 3.53 -3.06 -8.24
N TRP A 36 3.02 -1.86 -8.10
CA TRP A 36 1.59 -1.66 -7.87
C TRP A 36 0.87 -1.55 -9.20
N GLN A 37 -0.30 -2.15 -9.25
CA GLN A 37 -1.17 -2.09 -10.42
C GLN A 37 -2.48 -1.48 -10.00
N VAL A 38 -3.17 -0.89 -10.98
CA VAL A 38 -4.49 -0.30 -10.73
C VAL A 38 -5.52 -1.14 -11.45
N GLU A 39 -6.57 -1.51 -10.73
CA GLU A 39 -7.68 -2.25 -11.28
C GLU A 39 -8.87 -1.32 -11.44
N ASP A 40 -9.37 -1.19 -12.68
CA ASP A 40 -10.57 -0.40 -12.99
C ASP A 40 -10.51 1.04 -12.49
N ASP A 41 -9.31 1.61 -12.40
CA ASP A 41 -9.09 2.94 -11.84
C ASP A 41 -9.65 3.08 -10.43
N LYS A 42 -9.87 1.98 -9.72
CA LYS A 42 -10.52 1.99 -8.42
C LYS A 42 -9.70 1.39 -7.30
N LYS A 43 -8.76 0.50 -7.61
CA LYS A 43 -7.99 -0.19 -6.56
C LYS A 43 -6.53 -0.27 -6.95
N LEU A 44 -5.68 -0.12 -5.94
CA LEU A 44 -4.26 -0.44 -6.07
C LEU A 44 -4.05 -1.85 -5.57
N ILE A 45 -3.25 -2.63 -6.28
CA ILE A 45 -3.00 -4.02 -5.93
C ILE A 45 -1.51 -4.30 -6.06
N LYS A 46 -0.96 -4.98 -5.06
CA LYS A 46 0.43 -5.45 -5.15
C LYS A 46 0.57 -6.76 -4.40
N SER A 47 1.31 -7.68 -5.00
CA SER A 47 1.67 -8.95 -4.37
C SER A 47 3.09 -8.85 -3.84
N PHE A 48 3.26 -9.12 -2.55
CA PHE A 48 4.56 -9.15 -1.90
C PHE A 48 4.93 -10.59 -1.65
N LYS A 49 6.04 -11.03 -2.22
CA LYS A 49 6.51 -12.39 -2.01
C LYS A 49 7.33 -12.44 -0.73
N VAL A 50 7.05 -13.42 0.10
CA VAL A 50 7.75 -13.59 1.37
C VAL A 50 8.20 -15.04 1.47
N LYS A 51 9.06 -15.30 2.44
CA LYS A 51 9.73 -16.58 2.55
C LYS A 51 8.79 -17.72 2.90
N ASP A 52 7.88 -17.49 3.83
CA ASP A 52 7.01 -18.54 4.34
C ASP A 52 5.84 -17.92 5.08
N TRP A 53 5.09 -18.73 5.82
CA TRP A 53 3.93 -18.26 6.56
C TRP A 53 4.29 -17.28 7.66
N VAL A 54 5.35 -17.59 8.42
CA VAL A 54 5.76 -16.72 9.51
C VAL A 54 6.16 -15.34 8.98
N ALA A 55 6.86 -15.30 7.87
CA ALA A 55 7.27 -14.04 7.27
C ALA A 55 6.05 -13.26 6.77
N ALA A 56 5.04 -13.96 6.25
CA ALA A 56 3.81 -13.30 5.80
C ALA A 56 3.10 -12.63 6.97
N VAL A 57 2.93 -13.36 8.06
CA VAL A 57 2.27 -12.82 9.26
C VAL A 57 3.07 -11.67 9.85
N ASP A 58 4.38 -11.82 9.89
CA ASP A 58 5.26 -10.77 10.41
C ASP A 58 5.10 -9.47 9.61
N PHE A 59 5.02 -9.58 8.29
CA PHE A 59 4.82 -8.41 7.45
C PHE A 59 3.48 -7.73 7.77
N VAL A 60 2.43 -8.51 7.91
CA VAL A 60 1.11 -7.98 8.29
C VAL A 60 1.19 -7.27 9.63
N ASN A 61 1.88 -7.85 10.59
CA ASN A 61 2.03 -7.24 11.90
C ASN A 61 2.76 -5.91 11.83
N ARG A 62 3.69 -5.76 10.89
CA ARG A 62 4.40 -4.49 10.73
C ARG A 62 3.59 -3.46 9.96
N ILE A 63 2.69 -3.88 9.09
CA ILE A 63 1.77 -2.96 8.42
C ILE A 63 0.79 -2.37 9.43
N THR A 64 0.40 -3.15 10.43
CA THR A 64 -0.66 -2.78 11.35
C THR A 64 -0.48 -1.42 12.01
N PRO A 65 0.66 -1.11 12.65
CA PRO A 65 0.79 0.20 13.29
C PRO A 65 0.74 1.35 12.31
N VAL A 66 1.20 1.15 11.10
CA VAL A 66 1.14 2.19 10.08
C VAL A 66 -0.30 2.44 9.67
N ALA A 67 -1.05 1.37 9.41
CA ALA A 67 -2.45 1.49 9.03
C ALA A 67 -3.27 2.15 10.13
N GLU A 68 -2.99 1.79 11.39
CA GLU A 68 -3.70 2.38 12.51
C GLU A 68 -3.35 3.85 12.69
N ALA A 69 -2.08 4.20 12.55
CA ALA A 69 -1.65 5.59 12.71
C ALA A 69 -2.27 6.48 11.63
N GLU A 70 -2.41 5.96 10.43
CA GLU A 70 -2.93 6.75 9.32
C GLU A 70 -4.45 6.67 9.19
N GLY A 71 -5.08 5.75 9.91
CA GLY A 71 -6.53 5.56 9.80
C GLY A 71 -6.94 5.12 8.40
N HIS A 72 -6.08 4.43 7.70
CA HIS A 72 -6.32 3.99 6.33
C HIS A 72 -5.82 2.57 6.19
N HIS A 73 -6.73 1.63 6.00
CA HIS A 73 -6.41 0.21 6.13
C HIS A 73 -6.48 -0.50 4.79
N PRO A 74 -5.45 -1.27 4.44
CA PRO A 74 -5.53 -2.10 3.25
C PRO A 74 -6.40 -3.32 3.51
N ASP A 75 -6.88 -3.94 2.44
CA ASP A 75 -7.36 -5.30 2.52
C ASP A 75 -6.18 -6.19 2.19
N LEU A 76 -6.00 -7.24 2.96
CA LEU A 76 -4.85 -8.12 2.77
C LEU A 76 -5.30 -9.54 2.53
N TYR A 77 -4.68 -10.18 1.57
CA TYR A 77 -4.83 -11.59 1.33
C TYR A 77 -3.51 -12.23 1.74
N VAL A 78 -3.55 -13.10 2.75
CA VAL A 78 -2.34 -13.66 3.35
C VAL A 78 -2.33 -15.16 3.09
N ARG A 79 -1.24 -15.62 2.53
CA ARG A 79 -1.06 -17.04 2.33
C ARG A 79 0.41 -17.38 2.50
N TRP A 80 0.71 -18.67 2.52
CA TRP A 80 2.10 -19.08 2.60
C TRP A 80 2.88 -18.47 1.43
N GLY A 81 3.87 -17.69 1.75
CA GLY A 81 4.76 -17.14 0.73
C GLY A 81 4.27 -15.88 0.03
N GLU A 82 3.11 -15.34 0.41
CA GLU A 82 2.59 -14.15 -0.26
C GLU A 82 1.69 -13.33 0.65
N VAL A 83 1.83 -12.02 0.55
CA VAL A 83 0.85 -11.09 1.09
C VAL A 83 0.43 -10.19 -0.06
N ARG A 84 -0.85 -10.19 -0.40
CA ARG A 84 -1.35 -9.34 -1.46
C ARG A 84 -2.15 -8.22 -0.84
N ALA A 85 -1.80 -6.99 -1.18
CA ALA A 85 -2.43 -5.81 -0.61
C ALA A 85 -3.32 -5.14 -1.63
N TYR A 86 -4.50 -4.72 -1.18
CA TYR A 86 -5.46 -3.98 -1.98
C TYR A 86 -5.76 -2.69 -1.24
N LEU A 87 -5.72 -1.58 -1.95
CA LEU A 87 -5.99 -0.28 -1.36
C LEU A 87 -7.02 0.47 -2.20
N TRP A 88 -8.06 0.93 -1.56
CA TRP A 88 -8.98 1.88 -2.17
C TRP A 88 -9.76 2.56 -1.06
N THR A 89 -10.41 3.66 -1.41
CA THR A 89 -11.19 4.41 -0.44
C THR A 89 -12.64 4.00 -0.60
N HIS A 90 -13.14 3.24 0.37
CA HIS A 90 -14.45 2.60 0.27
C HIS A 90 -15.60 3.60 0.16
N LYS A 91 -15.49 4.72 0.86
CA LYS A 91 -16.57 5.71 0.89
C LYS A 91 -16.88 6.29 -0.48
N ILE A 92 -15.93 6.30 -1.38
CA ILE A 92 -16.12 6.87 -2.71
C ILE A 92 -15.98 5.83 -3.82
N ASP A 93 -15.74 4.58 -3.44
CA ASP A 93 -15.56 3.47 -4.39
C ASP A 93 -14.52 3.84 -5.45
N GLY A 94 -13.36 4.28 -4.99
CA GLY A 94 -12.30 4.68 -5.89
C GLY A 94 -11.04 5.06 -5.13
N LEU A 95 -10.13 5.71 -5.83
CA LEU A 95 -8.83 6.05 -5.29
C LEU A 95 -8.75 7.52 -4.89
N THR A 96 -8.00 7.76 -3.82
CA THR A 96 -7.59 9.10 -3.41
C THR A 96 -6.08 9.10 -3.30
N GLU A 97 -5.50 10.27 -3.09
CA GLU A 97 -4.07 10.37 -2.87
C GLU A 97 -3.62 9.57 -1.67
N SER A 98 -4.48 9.46 -0.65
CA SER A 98 -4.15 8.68 0.54
C SER A 98 -3.88 7.22 0.23
N ASP A 99 -4.54 6.66 -0.78
CA ASP A 99 -4.27 5.28 -1.18
C ASP A 99 -2.84 5.14 -1.69
N PHE A 100 -2.36 6.12 -2.44
CA PHE A 100 -1.00 6.09 -2.94
C PHE A 100 0.02 6.33 -1.83
N TYR A 101 -0.31 7.20 -0.87
CA TYR A 101 0.55 7.41 0.29
C TYR A 101 0.68 6.11 1.09
N MET A 102 -0.44 5.44 1.31
CA MET A 102 -0.42 4.19 2.07
C MET A 102 0.34 3.10 1.32
N ALA A 103 0.19 3.03 0.00
CA ALA A 103 0.94 2.07 -0.80
C ALA A 103 2.44 2.28 -0.62
N ALA A 104 2.89 3.52 -0.66
CA ALA A 104 4.30 3.83 -0.47
C ALA A 104 4.76 3.50 0.94
N MET A 105 3.91 3.71 1.94
CA MET A 105 4.24 3.38 3.32
C MET A 105 4.38 1.86 3.49
N ILE A 106 3.51 1.10 2.85
CA ILE A 106 3.59 -0.37 2.90
C ILE A 106 4.90 -0.82 2.25
N ASP A 107 5.25 -0.23 1.11
CA ASP A 107 6.52 -0.54 0.46
C ASP A 107 7.70 -0.26 1.38
N ARG A 108 7.65 0.86 2.09
CA ARG A 108 8.71 1.24 3.01
C ARG A 108 8.83 0.24 4.16
N VAL A 109 7.70 -0.24 4.66
CA VAL A 109 7.68 -1.27 5.70
C VAL A 109 8.30 -2.56 5.19
N PHE A 110 7.97 -2.92 3.97
CA PHE A 110 8.47 -4.16 3.39
C PHE A 110 9.98 -4.09 3.11
N ALA A 111 10.44 -2.99 2.55
CA ALA A 111 11.83 -2.85 2.14
C ALA A 111 12.83 -2.97 3.29
N PRO A 112 12.65 -2.27 4.41
CA PRO A 112 13.53 -2.49 5.56
C PRO A 112 13.44 -3.90 6.08
N THR A 113 12.25 -4.49 6.02
CA THR A 113 12.04 -5.85 6.44
C THR A 113 12.82 -6.81 5.58
N ALA A 114 12.75 -6.63 4.29
CA ALA A 114 13.49 -7.47 3.38
C ALA A 114 14.98 -7.34 3.66
N GLY A 115 15.43 -6.11 3.89
CA GLY A 115 16.81 -5.89 4.24
C GLY A 115 17.18 -6.52 5.56
N ALA A 116 16.33 -6.37 6.55
CA ALA A 116 16.56 -6.97 7.84
C ALA A 116 16.50 -8.48 7.75
N SER A 117 15.62 -8.99 6.94
CA SER A 117 15.46 -10.43 6.78
C SER A 117 16.71 -11.07 6.21
N ARG A 118 17.39 -10.37 5.34
CA ARG A 118 18.62 -10.90 4.81
C ARG A 118 19.62 -11.17 5.91
N GLN A 119 19.57 -10.34 6.91
CA GLN A 119 20.46 -10.53 8.05
C GLN A 119 19.97 -11.62 8.95
N ALA A 120 18.73 -11.70 9.05
CA ALA A 120 18.15 -12.64 9.94
C ALA A 120 18.10 -13.98 9.31
N LYS A 121 18.22 -13.87 8.44
CA LYS A 121 17.83 -15.02 8.05
C LYS A 121 18.27 -15.79 7.89
#